data_2d300a9d39c5b5dadd3449392be44324
#
_entry.id   2d300a9d39c5b5dadd3449392be44324
#
_cell.length_a   1.000
_cell.length_b   1.000
_cell.length_c   1.000
_cell.angle_alpha   90.00
_cell.angle_beta   90.00
_cell.angle_gamma   90.00
#
_symmetry.space_group_name_H-M   'P 1'
#
loop_
_entity.id
_entity.type
_entity.pdbx_description
1 polymer ?
#
loop_
_entity_poly.entity_id
_entity_poly.type
_entity_poly.pdbx_seq_one_letter_code
_entity_poly.pdbx_strand_id
1 'polypeptide(L)'
;MPSLTTHLRHATGPRRLLALMAALCGIIGATALSTTPAAAADQRQAIYAIAHRVDTLDGVDAALNHGANAIEVDVCAWWNPNEWRAYHDCSSAGDNRRGPSFDSMIDRILSNAKAGRRLSLVWLDIKDPNYCGEKPNRACSVAGLHDKAQRLTAAGIQVLYGFYEYHGGSNPDVGGRGWKSLEGTLGPLEGITTTGTRDKVRDAFNRFGSGFPTGHRVMDYGDGNIPNGFGNCTEATYYTCAELKKGAGDRAAGQLAATLSWTTTYNDPWYVDKLLGDARVDGIIAGYGNFTGEHEYDNGWQCANAINLIRDWVNRHSGTHRMATSGDRLFR
;
A
#
# COMPACT_ATOMS: atom_id res chain seq x y z
N MET A 1 52.34 34.67 -31.90
CA MET A 1 53.32 34.75 -33.03
C MET A 1 53.92 33.40 -33.26
N PRO A 2 54.14 32.91 -34.45
CA PRO A 2 53.44 33.07 -35.70
C PRO A 2 52.83 31.71 -36.15
N SER A 3 51.74 31.67 -36.94
CA SER A 3 51.59 31.93 -38.37
C SER A 3 52.21 30.87 -39.30
N LEU A 4 51.42 30.36 -40.10
CA LEU A 4 51.26 30.37 -41.56
C LEU A 4 50.90 28.98 -42.08
N THR A 5 49.79 28.85 -42.72
CA THR A 5 49.39 29.06 -44.13
C THR A 5 49.62 27.91 -45.09
N THR A 6 48.54 27.51 -45.68
CA THR A 6 48.17 27.35 -47.10
C THR A 6 48.86 26.23 -47.92
N HIS A 7 48.07 25.45 -48.64
CA HIS A 7 47.84 25.63 -50.08
C HIS A 7 46.81 24.62 -50.67
N LEU A 8 45.97 25.19 -51.45
CA LEU A 8 45.13 24.61 -52.51
C LEU A 8 45.91 23.85 -53.60
N ARG A 9 45.29 22.89 -54.28
CA ARG A 9 45.08 22.93 -55.70
C ARG A 9 44.22 21.76 -56.24
N HIS A 10 43.28 22.19 -57.06
CA HIS A 10 42.56 21.64 -58.15
C HIS A 10 43.15 20.49 -58.97
N ALA A 11 42.25 19.62 -59.49
CA ALA A 11 42.13 19.30 -60.94
C ALA A 11 40.96 18.36 -61.19
N THR A 12 40.05 18.80 -61.85
CA THR A 12 39.17 18.55 -63.01
C THR A 12 39.36 17.24 -63.76
N GLY A 13 38.21 16.64 -64.13
CA GLY A 13 38.04 15.98 -65.39
C GLY A 13 37.06 14.79 -65.43
N PRO A 14 36.10 14.80 -66.36
CA PRO A 14 35.04 13.83 -66.37
C PRO A 14 35.29 12.71 -67.37
N ARG A 15 34.78 11.51 -67.11
CA ARG A 15 34.50 10.53 -68.20
C ARG A 15 33.28 9.68 -67.88
N ARG A 16 32.41 9.73 -68.81
CA ARG A 16 31.20 8.90 -69.06
C ARG A 16 31.57 7.43 -69.08
N LEU A 17 30.73 6.52 -68.67
CA LEU A 17 30.19 5.40 -69.42
C LEU A 17 29.22 4.51 -68.62
N LEU A 18 28.13 4.35 -69.29
CA LEU A 18 27.23 3.19 -69.51
C LEU A 18 26.48 2.58 -68.35
N ALA A 19 25.18 2.58 -68.61
CA ALA A 19 24.11 1.87 -67.99
C ALA A 19 24.28 0.34 -68.06
N LEU A 20 23.95 -0.32 -66.93
CA LEU A 20 23.43 -1.67 -66.94
C LEU A 20 22.24 -1.72 -65.96
N MET A 21 21.05 -1.83 -66.56
CA MET A 21 19.83 -2.18 -65.85
C MET A 21 19.94 -3.66 -65.47
N ALA A 22 19.95 -3.92 -64.16
CA ALA A 22 19.61 -5.22 -63.62
C ALA A 22 18.36 -5.05 -62.79
N ALA A 23 17.24 -5.50 -63.31
CA ALA A 23 15.98 -5.58 -62.59
C ALA A 23 16.08 -6.65 -61.51
N LEU A 24 16.25 -6.24 -60.24
CA LEU A 24 16.03 -7.08 -59.10
C LEU A 24 14.60 -6.83 -58.60
N CYS A 25 13.70 -7.76 -58.91
CA CYS A 25 12.40 -7.88 -58.25
C CYS A 25 12.66 -8.20 -56.73
N GLY A 26 12.75 -7.17 -55.92
CA GLY A 26 12.73 -7.32 -54.48
C GLY A 26 11.30 -7.62 -54.00
N ILE A 27 11.08 -8.86 -53.62
CA ILE A 27 9.87 -9.26 -52.88
C ILE A 27 9.97 -8.57 -51.51
N ILE A 28 9.28 -7.42 -51.35
CA ILE A 28 9.06 -6.82 -50.05
C ILE A 28 8.01 -7.69 -49.38
N GLY A 29 8.48 -8.66 -48.60
CA GLY A 29 7.66 -9.37 -47.62
C GLY A 29 7.21 -8.39 -46.58
N ALA A 30 5.99 -7.85 -46.71
CA ALA A 30 5.33 -7.14 -45.63
C ALA A 30 5.06 -8.14 -44.48
N THR A 31 5.98 -8.21 -43.52
CA THR A 31 5.69 -8.83 -42.24
C THR A 31 4.65 -7.93 -41.56
N ALA A 32 3.38 -8.32 -41.68
CA ALA A 32 2.32 -7.77 -40.86
C ALA A 32 2.67 -8.08 -39.42
N LEU A 33 3.23 -7.11 -38.71
CA LEU A 33 3.31 -7.12 -37.24
C LEU A 33 1.87 -7.15 -36.75
N SER A 34 1.39 -8.34 -36.38
CA SER A 34 0.13 -8.50 -35.69
C SER A 34 0.30 -7.81 -34.32
N THR A 35 -0.07 -6.55 -34.25
CA THR A 35 -0.26 -5.89 -32.95
C THR A 35 -1.47 -6.54 -32.32
N THR A 36 -1.25 -7.51 -31.43
CA THR A 36 -2.29 -7.94 -30.49
C THR A 36 -2.80 -6.67 -29.79
N PRO A 37 -4.10 -6.36 -29.87
CA PRO A 37 -4.62 -5.21 -29.14
C PRO A 37 -4.29 -5.45 -27.65
N ALA A 38 -3.63 -4.46 -27.04
CA ALA A 38 -3.43 -4.47 -25.59
C ALA A 38 -4.82 -4.65 -24.96
N ALA A 39 -4.96 -5.68 -24.13
CA ALA A 39 -6.21 -5.90 -23.41
C ALA A 39 -6.57 -4.59 -22.72
N ALA A 40 -7.79 -4.10 -22.93
CA ALA A 40 -8.26 -2.88 -22.28
C ALA A 40 -8.07 -3.06 -20.75
N ALA A 41 -7.41 -2.10 -20.13
CA ALA A 41 -7.20 -2.15 -18.69
C ALA A 41 -8.56 -2.25 -17.98
N ASP A 42 -8.66 -3.15 -17.02
CA ASP A 42 -9.89 -3.33 -16.24
C ASP A 42 -10.20 -2.04 -15.47
N GLN A 43 -11.30 -1.36 -15.85
CA GLN A 43 -11.71 -0.06 -15.30
C GLN A 43 -12.42 -0.18 -13.95
N ARG A 44 -12.69 -1.41 -13.48
CA ARG A 44 -13.35 -1.62 -12.19
C ARG A 44 -12.43 -1.22 -11.04
N GLN A 45 -13.02 -0.61 -10.02
CA GLN A 45 -12.27 -0.27 -8.80
C GLN A 45 -11.79 -1.56 -8.11
N ALA A 46 -10.49 -1.64 -7.84
CA ALA A 46 -9.89 -2.72 -7.09
C ALA A 46 -10.11 -2.49 -5.59
N ILE A 47 -10.68 -3.48 -4.87
CA ILE A 47 -11.02 -3.40 -3.45
C ILE A 47 -10.10 -4.31 -2.63
N TYR A 48 -9.57 -3.76 -1.55
CA TYR A 48 -8.74 -4.46 -0.58
C TYR A 48 -9.59 -4.89 0.63
N ALA A 49 -9.79 -6.20 0.80
CA ALA A 49 -10.30 -6.79 2.03
C ALA A 49 -9.11 -7.10 2.94
N ILE A 50 -8.93 -6.26 3.95
CA ILE A 50 -7.74 -6.25 4.79
C ILE A 50 -8.06 -6.98 6.09
N ALA A 51 -7.42 -8.11 6.36
CA ALA A 51 -7.61 -8.83 7.62
C ALA A 51 -6.94 -8.05 8.77
N HIS A 52 -7.68 -7.84 9.87
CA HIS A 52 -7.29 -7.02 11.03
C HIS A 52 -6.44 -7.80 12.02
N ARG A 53 -5.37 -7.21 12.57
CA ARG A 53 -4.52 -7.79 13.62
C ARG A 53 -3.99 -9.18 13.29
N VAL A 54 -3.38 -9.30 12.13
CA VAL A 54 -2.73 -10.54 11.70
C VAL A 54 -1.34 -10.63 12.33
N ASP A 55 -1.29 -10.81 13.65
CA ASP A 55 -0.06 -10.76 14.44
C ASP A 55 0.53 -12.13 14.74
N THR A 56 -0.03 -13.18 14.14
CA THR A 56 0.44 -14.57 14.27
C THR A 56 0.70 -15.21 12.91
N LEU A 57 1.58 -16.21 12.89
CA LEU A 57 1.85 -16.96 11.66
C LEU A 57 0.60 -17.71 11.15
N ASP A 58 -0.20 -18.25 12.07
CA ASP A 58 -1.45 -18.95 11.72
C ASP A 58 -2.52 -17.94 11.26
N GLY A 59 -2.48 -16.71 11.77
CA GLY A 59 -3.33 -15.61 11.30
C GLY A 59 -3.11 -15.26 9.83
N VAL A 60 -1.86 -15.32 9.35
CA VAL A 60 -1.56 -15.14 7.91
C VAL A 60 -2.24 -16.21 7.08
N ASP A 61 -2.17 -17.47 7.51
CA ASP A 61 -2.81 -18.58 6.79
C ASP A 61 -4.33 -18.46 6.84
N ALA A 62 -4.89 -18.11 8.00
CA ALA A 62 -6.32 -17.89 8.20
C ALA A 62 -6.85 -16.77 7.29
N ALA A 63 -6.19 -15.61 7.24
CA ALA A 63 -6.57 -14.50 6.38
C ALA A 63 -6.64 -14.92 4.90
N LEU A 64 -5.61 -15.62 4.42
CA LEU A 64 -5.59 -16.15 3.05
C LEU A 64 -6.66 -17.20 2.79
N ASN A 65 -6.96 -18.09 3.76
CA ASN A 65 -8.02 -19.09 3.67
C ASN A 65 -9.41 -18.44 3.58
N HIS A 66 -9.62 -17.35 4.29
CA HIS A 66 -10.88 -16.59 4.26
C HIS A 66 -11.01 -15.71 2.99
N GLY A 67 -9.93 -15.63 2.19
CA GLY A 67 -9.92 -14.88 0.93
C GLY A 67 -9.66 -13.39 1.09
N ALA A 68 -9.04 -12.98 2.20
CA ALA A 68 -8.43 -11.66 2.31
C ALA A 68 -7.34 -11.52 1.25
N ASN A 69 -7.25 -10.35 0.62
CA ASN A 69 -6.20 -10.03 -0.34
C ASN A 69 -5.17 -9.04 0.23
N ALA A 70 -5.38 -8.62 1.47
CA ALA A 70 -4.49 -7.79 2.24
C ALA A 70 -4.55 -8.17 3.72
N ILE A 71 -3.50 -7.85 4.47
CA ILE A 71 -3.45 -7.99 5.93
C ILE A 71 -2.96 -6.69 6.55
N GLU A 72 -3.43 -6.40 7.74
CA GLU A 72 -2.86 -5.43 8.65
C GLU A 72 -2.14 -6.18 9.76
N VAL A 73 -0.94 -5.72 10.09
CA VAL A 73 -0.04 -6.29 11.09
C VAL A 73 0.39 -5.19 12.04
N ASP A 74 0.07 -5.33 13.30
CA ASP A 74 0.61 -4.47 14.37
C ASP A 74 2.11 -4.76 14.54
N VAL A 75 2.94 -3.74 14.53
CA VAL A 75 4.38 -3.93 14.67
C VAL A 75 4.95 -3.09 15.80
N CYS A 76 5.61 -3.77 16.74
CA CYS A 76 6.29 -3.19 17.87
C CYS A 76 7.81 -3.26 17.70
N ALA A 77 8.47 -2.14 18.01
CA ALA A 77 9.92 -2.06 18.05
C ALA A 77 10.45 -2.60 19.38
N TRP A 78 11.46 -3.48 19.34
CA TRP A 78 12.11 -4.04 20.52
C TRP A 78 13.60 -3.74 20.53
N TRP A 79 14.05 -3.10 21.60
CA TRP A 79 15.46 -2.76 21.77
C TRP A 79 16.35 -3.98 22.00
N ASN A 80 15.85 -4.97 22.75
CA ASN A 80 16.60 -6.19 23.07
C ASN A 80 15.66 -7.41 23.02
N PRO A 81 15.76 -8.29 22.00
CA PRO A 81 16.67 -8.19 20.86
C PRO A 81 16.31 -6.99 19.96
N ASN A 82 17.26 -6.48 19.22
CA ASN A 82 17.11 -5.32 18.32
C ASN A 82 16.31 -5.73 17.05
N GLU A 83 14.97 -5.78 17.16
CA GLU A 83 14.09 -6.28 16.10
C GLU A 83 12.69 -5.66 16.15
N TRP A 84 11.88 -5.94 15.13
CA TRP A 84 10.44 -5.72 15.10
C TRP A 84 9.70 -7.02 15.34
N ARG A 85 8.60 -6.94 16.07
CA ARG A 85 7.69 -8.07 16.33
C ARG A 85 6.27 -7.73 15.98
N ALA A 86 5.53 -8.73 15.49
CA ALA A 86 4.10 -8.60 15.27
C ALA A 86 3.39 -8.72 16.62
N TYR A 87 2.87 -7.59 17.12
CA TYR A 87 2.18 -7.51 18.39
C TYR A 87 1.56 -6.14 18.60
N HIS A 88 0.34 -6.08 19.15
CA HIS A 88 -0.37 -4.81 19.35
C HIS A 88 0.11 -4.03 20.58
N ASP A 89 0.35 -4.70 21.71
CA ASP A 89 0.61 -4.05 23.00
C ASP A 89 2.10 -3.89 23.29
N CYS A 90 2.70 -2.87 22.72
CA CYS A 90 4.15 -2.63 22.84
C CYS A 90 4.65 -2.34 24.26
N SER A 91 3.77 -2.00 25.20
CA SER A 91 4.13 -1.41 26.49
C SER A 91 4.60 -2.39 27.57
N SER A 92 4.56 -3.69 27.34
CA SER A 92 4.85 -4.66 28.40
C SER A 92 6.30 -5.10 28.41
N ALA A 93 7.18 -4.27 28.95
CA ALA A 93 8.52 -4.69 29.30
C ALA A 93 8.47 -5.96 30.17
N GLY A 94 8.97 -7.08 29.65
CA GLY A 94 9.04 -8.36 30.38
C GLY A 94 7.89 -9.34 30.10
N ASP A 95 6.96 -9.03 29.23
CA ASP A 95 5.87 -9.94 28.88
C ASP A 95 6.33 -11.02 27.90
N ASN A 96 6.03 -12.29 28.22
CA ASN A 96 6.29 -13.45 27.35
C ASN A 96 5.29 -13.56 26.17
N ARG A 97 4.30 -12.67 26.08
CA ARG A 97 3.26 -12.59 25.05
C ARG A 97 3.73 -11.87 23.78
N ARG A 98 5.00 -11.86 23.53
CA ARG A 98 5.58 -11.28 22.32
C ARG A 98 5.22 -12.15 21.14
N GLY A 99 4.56 -11.57 20.13
CA GLY A 99 4.28 -12.24 18.87
C GLY A 99 5.56 -12.65 18.12
N PRO A 100 5.44 -13.27 16.95
CA PRO A 100 6.59 -13.67 16.12
C PRO A 100 7.41 -12.46 15.72
N SER A 101 8.70 -12.67 15.40
CA SER A 101 9.49 -11.62 14.75
C SER A 101 8.88 -11.24 13.42
N PHE A 102 9.03 -9.98 13.02
CA PHE A 102 8.55 -9.54 11.73
C PHE A 102 9.22 -10.28 10.56
N ASP A 103 10.47 -10.72 10.73
CA ASP A 103 11.13 -11.60 9.76
C ASP A 103 10.37 -12.93 9.58
N SER A 104 9.90 -13.54 10.68
CA SER A 104 9.10 -14.76 10.62
C SER A 104 7.75 -14.54 9.92
N MET A 105 7.12 -13.36 10.13
CA MET A 105 5.90 -12.97 9.42
C MET A 105 6.16 -12.86 7.91
N ILE A 106 7.23 -12.16 7.51
CA ILE A 106 7.64 -12.06 6.11
C ILE A 106 7.87 -13.45 5.52
N ASP A 107 8.59 -14.34 6.21
CA ASP A 107 8.87 -15.69 5.73
C ASP A 107 7.57 -16.48 5.50
N ARG A 108 6.58 -16.38 6.41
CA ARG A 108 5.27 -17.02 6.24
C ARG A 108 4.52 -16.45 5.03
N ILE A 109 4.48 -15.12 4.88
CA ILE A 109 3.84 -14.45 3.75
C ILE A 109 4.48 -14.89 2.42
N LEU A 110 5.81 -14.89 2.34
CA LEU A 110 6.53 -15.28 1.13
C LEU A 110 6.39 -16.78 0.82
N SER A 111 6.32 -17.63 1.84
CA SER A 111 6.04 -19.06 1.67
C SER A 111 4.66 -19.28 1.05
N ASN A 112 3.64 -18.59 1.54
CA ASN A 112 2.29 -18.63 0.96
C ASN A 112 2.28 -18.10 -0.49
N ALA A 113 3.00 -17.02 -0.76
CA ALA A 113 3.10 -16.47 -2.11
C ALA A 113 3.73 -17.45 -3.11
N LYS A 114 4.77 -18.20 -2.70
CA LYS A 114 5.37 -19.28 -3.49
C LYS A 114 4.41 -20.44 -3.75
N ALA A 115 3.50 -20.70 -2.81
CA ALA A 115 2.42 -21.69 -2.96
C ALA A 115 1.22 -21.17 -3.79
N GLY A 116 1.33 -19.99 -4.40
CA GLY A 116 0.26 -19.39 -5.21
C GLY A 116 -0.79 -18.60 -4.42
N ARG A 117 -0.64 -18.48 -3.11
CA ARG A 117 -1.54 -17.76 -2.19
C ARG A 117 -0.94 -16.38 -1.89
N ARG A 118 -1.25 -15.38 -2.72
CA ARG A 118 -0.59 -14.06 -2.66
C ARG A 118 -1.47 -13.01 -2.02
N LEU A 119 -0.89 -12.27 -1.09
CA LEU A 119 -1.41 -10.97 -0.67
C LEU A 119 -1.04 -9.90 -1.71
N SER A 120 -1.89 -8.90 -1.85
CA SER A 120 -1.63 -7.71 -2.68
C SER A 120 -1.04 -6.58 -1.87
N LEU A 121 -1.32 -6.55 -0.55
CA LEU A 121 -0.91 -5.48 0.36
C LEU A 121 -0.65 -6.04 1.76
N VAL A 122 0.39 -5.53 2.41
CA VAL A 122 0.64 -5.64 3.85
C VAL A 122 0.64 -4.22 4.43
N TRP A 123 -0.28 -3.95 5.34
CA TRP A 123 -0.31 -2.71 6.11
C TRP A 123 0.41 -2.97 7.44
N LEU A 124 1.44 -2.20 7.72
CA LEU A 124 2.19 -2.23 8.96
C LEU A 124 1.67 -1.12 9.88
N ASP A 125 0.92 -1.49 10.90
CA ASP A 125 0.48 -0.55 11.92
C ASP A 125 1.60 -0.38 12.96
N ILE A 126 2.32 0.74 12.83
CA ILE A 126 3.55 0.99 13.58
C ILE A 126 3.20 1.60 14.93
N LYS A 127 3.24 0.79 15.99
CA LYS A 127 2.82 1.23 17.34
C LYS A 127 3.82 2.18 18.02
N ASP A 128 5.12 1.96 17.82
CA ASP A 128 6.19 2.71 18.47
C ASP A 128 7.24 3.22 17.48
N PRO A 129 6.91 4.12 16.53
CA PRO A 129 7.80 4.50 15.43
C PRO A 129 9.09 5.20 15.88
N ASN A 130 9.10 5.74 17.11
CA ASN A 130 10.24 6.49 17.61
C ASN A 130 11.00 5.77 18.74
N TYR A 131 10.57 4.55 19.13
CA TYR A 131 11.12 3.83 20.29
C TYR A 131 12.62 3.53 20.17
N CYS A 132 13.08 3.01 19.05
CA CYS A 132 14.49 2.73 18.80
C CYS A 132 15.30 3.95 18.36
N GLY A 133 14.66 5.08 18.23
CA GLY A 133 15.15 6.46 18.19
C GLY A 133 16.26 6.72 17.21
N GLU A 134 17.34 7.27 17.70
CA GLU A 134 18.28 8.14 16.99
C GLU A 134 19.27 7.46 16.06
N LYS A 135 19.32 6.15 15.97
CA LYS A 135 20.30 5.45 15.16
C LYS A 135 19.59 4.79 13.97
N PRO A 136 19.67 5.37 12.78
CA PRO A 136 19.03 4.84 11.58
C PRO A 136 19.46 3.40 11.25
N ASN A 137 20.61 2.97 11.76
CA ASN A 137 21.17 1.64 11.50
C ASN A 137 20.69 0.57 12.48
N ARG A 138 19.69 0.85 13.35
CA ARG A 138 19.13 -0.18 14.22
C ARG A 138 18.03 -0.96 13.50
N ALA A 139 18.09 -2.28 13.64
CA ALA A 139 17.07 -3.16 13.07
C ALA A 139 15.66 -2.85 13.60
N CYS A 140 15.53 -2.32 14.82
CA CYS A 140 14.27 -1.90 15.43
C CYS A 140 13.90 -0.42 15.14
N SER A 141 14.61 0.30 14.28
CA SER A 141 14.17 1.60 13.78
C SER A 141 13.18 1.44 12.61
N VAL A 142 12.42 2.49 12.29
CA VAL A 142 11.53 2.47 11.11
C VAL A 142 12.33 2.27 9.81
N ALA A 143 13.53 2.84 9.69
CA ALA A 143 14.42 2.53 8.58
C ALA A 143 14.78 1.03 8.51
N GLY A 144 15.05 0.39 9.66
CA GLY A 144 15.28 -1.05 9.73
C GLY A 144 14.03 -1.88 9.41
N LEU A 145 12.84 -1.39 9.78
CA LEU A 145 11.57 -2.00 9.36
C LEU A 145 11.39 -1.94 7.84
N HIS A 146 11.67 -0.77 7.26
CA HIS A 146 11.64 -0.54 5.83
C HIS A 146 12.60 -1.48 5.08
N ASP A 147 13.85 -1.61 5.55
CA ASP A 147 14.82 -2.53 4.95
C ASP A 147 14.31 -3.98 4.94
N LYS A 148 13.68 -4.43 6.02
CA LYS A 148 13.08 -5.77 6.09
C LYS A 148 11.91 -5.92 5.13
N ALA A 149 11.04 -4.92 5.05
CA ALA A 149 9.85 -4.92 4.20
C ALA A 149 10.19 -4.94 2.70
N GLN A 150 11.41 -4.56 2.29
CA GLN A 150 11.87 -4.69 0.91
C GLN A 150 11.79 -6.14 0.39
N ARG A 151 11.80 -7.13 1.26
CA ARG A 151 11.59 -8.54 0.88
C ARG A 151 10.17 -8.78 0.35
N LEU A 152 9.18 -8.06 0.88
CA LEU A 152 7.80 -8.12 0.41
C LEU A 152 7.66 -7.42 -0.95
N THR A 153 8.22 -6.21 -1.08
CA THR A 153 8.16 -5.44 -2.33
C THR A 153 8.92 -6.13 -3.47
N ALA A 154 10.05 -6.78 -3.17
CA ALA A 154 10.77 -7.62 -4.13
C ALA A 154 9.94 -8.83 -4.63
N ALA A 155 8.97 -9.29 -3.83
CA ALA A 155 8.02 -10.32 -4.23
C ALA A 155 6.75 -9.77 -4.91
N GLY A 156 6.67 -8.44 -5.14
CA GLY A 156 5.55 -7.77 -5.76
C GLY A 156 4.37 -7.50 -4.82
N ILE A 157 4.58 -7.60 -3.50
CA ILE A 157 3.58 -7.30 -2.47
C ILE A 157 3.75 -5.85 -2.04
N GLN A 158 2.67 -5.07 -2.05
CA GLN A 158 2.70 -3.67 -1.63
C GLN A 158 2.80 -3.57 -0.10
N VAL A 159 3.43 -2.50 0.39
CA VAL A 159 3.60 -2.23 1.82
C VAL A 159 3.09 -0.84 2.14
N LEU A 160 2.22 -0.73 3.14
CA LEU A 160 1.71 0.52 3.68
C LEU A 160 2.25 0.71 5.11
N TYR A 161 2.95 1.81 5.33
CA TYR A 161 3.47 2.18 6.65
C TYR A 161 2.46 3.09 7.35
N GLY A 162 1.85 2.60 8.43
CA GLY A 162 0.82 3.28 9.22
C GLY A 162 1.40 4.04 10.40
N PHE A 163 1.02 5.31 10.52
CA PHE A 163 1.37 6.18 11.65
C PHE A 163 0.10 6.79 12.22
N TYR A 164 0.02 6.80 13.54
CA TYR A 164 -1.10 7.44 14.22
C TYR A 164 -0.91 8.95 14.33
N GLU A 165 -2.03 9.64 14.49
CA GLU A 165 -2.02 11.02 14.89
C GLU A 165 -1.36 11.13 16.28
N TYR A 166 -0.64 12.22 16.45
CA TYR A 166 0.04 12.64 17.66
C TYR A 166 -0.72 12.34 18.97
N HIS A 167 -0.16 11.50 19.83
CA HIS A 167 -0.63 11.24 21.17
C HIS A 167 0.00 12.12 22.25
N GLY A 168 0.47 13.30 21.89
CA GLY A 168 1.01 14.30 22.83
C GLY A 168 2.40 13.95 23.37
N GLY A 169 3.41 14.75 23.07
CA GLY A 169 4.78 14.58 23.56
C GLY A 169 5.77 15.37 22.70
N SER A 170 7.03 15.33 23.07
CA SER A 170 8.12 16.00 22.34
C SER A 170 8.54 15.29 21.05
N ASN A 171 7.98 14.12 20.77
CA ASN A 171 8.37 13.29 19.62
C ASN A 171 7.13 12.62 19.01
N PRO A 172 6.34 13.37 18.20
CA PRO A 172 5.12 12.86 17.58
C PRO A 172 5.43 11.75 16.58
N ASP A 173 4.47 10.86 16.34
CA ASP A 173 4.61 9.80 15.33
C ASP A 173 4.65 10.41 13.94
N VAL A 174 3.65 11.20 13.59
CA VAL A 174 3.60 11.95 12.34
C VAL A 174 4.57 13.14 12.41
N GLY A 175 5.51 13.18 11.48
CA GLY A 175 6.58 14.18 11.46
C GLY A 175 7.74 13.89 12.41
N GLY A 176 7.66 12.83 13.21
CA GLY A 176 8.75 12.36 14.06
C GLY A 176 9.87 11.66 13.29
N ARG A 177 10.82 11.09 14.01
CA ARG A 177 12.02 10.46 13.41
C ARG A 177 11.68 9.26 12.53
N GLY A 178 10.75 8.41 12.99
CA GLY A 178 10.31 7.26 12.22
C GLY A 178 9.68 7.68 10.90
N TRP A 179 8.76 8.63 10.93
CA TRP A 179 8.14 9.22 9.75
C TRP A 179 9.17 9.77 8.77
N LYS A 180 10.08 10.62 9.26
CA LYS A 180 11.11 11.27 8.43
C LYS A 180 12.11 10.31 7.83
N SER A 181 12.35 9.15 8.46
CA SER A 181 13.28 8.17 7.92
C SER A 181 12.80 7.50 6.63
N LEU A 182 11.50 7.61 6.32
CA LEU A 182 10.90 7.10 5.08
C LEU A 182 10.85 8.13 3.95
N GLU A 183 11.12 9.42 4.23
CA GLU A 183 11.09 10.45 3.19
C GLU A 183 12.16 10.20 2.12
N GLY A 184 11.72 10.15 0.85
CA GLY A 184 12.59 9.88 -0.28
C GLY A 184 13.10 8.44 -0.42
N THR A 185 12.61 7.50 0.43
CA THR A 185 13.04 6.09 0.38
C THR A 185 11.97 5.17 -0.21
N LEU A 186 10.69 5.59 -0.20
CA LEU A 186 9.59 4.75 -0.66
C LEU A 186 9.70 4.41 -2.15
N GLY A 187 9.65 3.12 -2.44
CA GLY A 187 9.58 2.58 -3.80
C GLY A 187 8.15 2.56 -4.36
N PRO A 188 7.96 2.15 -5.61
CA PRO A 188 6.66 2.20 -6.30
C PRO A 188 5.59 1.25 -5.71
N LEU A 189 5.97 0.35 -4.81
CA LEU A 189 5.08 -0.57 -4.10
C LEU A 189 4.86 -0.19 -2.65
N GLU A 190 5.20 1.04 -2.27
CA GLU A 190 5.20 1.47 -0.88
C GLU A 190 4.39 2.74 -0.71
N GLY A 191 3.72 2.86 0.43
CA GLY A 191 2.96 4.04 0.78
C GLY A 191 3.02 4.32 2.27
N ILE A 192 2.54 5.49 2.64
CA ILE A 192 2.48 5.94 4.02
C ILE A 192 1.08 6.46 4.33
N THR A 193 0.55 6.07 5.48
CA THR A 193 -0.75 6.55 5.94
C THR A 193 -0.66 7.22 7.30
N THR A 194 -1.59 8.11 7.53
CA THR A 194 -1.90 8.66 8.85
C THR A 194 -3.41 8.73 9.03
N THR A 195 -3.85 8.43 10.24
CA THR A 195 -5.27 8.38 10.59
C THR A 195 -5.82 9.77 10.93
N GLY A 196 -7.08 10.00 10.61
CA GLY A 196 -7.80 11.22 11.01
C GLY A 196 -8.82 11.69 10.00
N THR A 197 -9.51 12.80 10.35
CA THR A 197 -10.38 13.50 9.40
C THR A 197 -9.58 13.97 8.19
N ARG A 198 -10.25 14.12 7.07
CA ARG A 198 -9.61 14.56 5.79
C ARG A 198 -8.71 15.79 5.96
N ASP A 199 -9.18 16.78 6.70
CA ASP A 199 -8.40 18.02 6.88
C ASP A 199 -7.16 17.79 7.76
N LYS A 200 -7.25 16.97 8.80
CA LYS A 200 -6.10 16.59 9.63
C LYS A 200 -5.05 15.83 8.83
N VAL A 201 -5.46 14.85 8.04
CA VAL A 201 -4.55 14.08 7.17
C VAL A 201 -3.87 14.99 6.15
N ARG A 202 -4.62 15.88 5.50
CA ARG A 202 -4.06 16.85 4.57
C ARG A 202 -3.05 17.78 5.24
N ASP A 203 -3.38 18.29 6.43
CA ASP A 203 -2.49 19.17 7.20
C ASP A 203 -1.22 18.43 7.65
N ALA A 204 -1.34 17.16 8.06
CA ALA A 204 -0.19 16.32 8.41
C ALA A 204 0.79 16.18 7.23
N PHE A 205 0.29 15.82 6.05
CA PHE A 205 1.12 15.72 4.85
C PHE A 205 1.69 17.07 4.39
N ASN A 206 0.93 18.14 4.47
CA ASN A 206 1.42 19.46 4.08
C ASN A 206 2.51 19.98 5.02
N ARG A 207 2.39 19.73 6.32
CA ARG A 207 3.32 20.25 7.33
C ARG A 207 4.53 19.37 7.54
N PHE A 208 4.36 18.06 7.48
CA PHE A 208 5.38 17.09 7.90
C PHE A 208 5.74 16.07 6.82
N GLY A 209 4.93 15.91 5.78
CA GLY A 209 5.08 14.87 4.76
C GLY A 209 5.28 15.42 3.35
N SER A 210 5.80 16.66 3.20
CA SER A 210 6.03 17.25 1.87
C SER A 210 7.04 16.45 1.01
N GLY A 211 7.91 15.66 1.65
CA GLY A 211 8.85 14.76 0.99
C GLY A 211 8.21 13.47 0.42
N PHE A 212 6.94 13.17 0.73
CA PHE A 212 6.24 12.04 0.12
C PHE A 212 5.43 12.50 -1.09
N PRO A 213 5.61 11.91 -2.27
CA PRO A 213 4.75 12.20 -3.43
C PRO A 213 3.28 11.85 -3.13
N THR A 214 2.33 12.57 -3.73
CA THR A 214 0.89 12.34 -3.50
C THR A 214 0.44 10.92 -3.82
N GLY A 215 1.09 10.28 -4.80
CA GLY A 215 0.85 8.88 -5.16
C GLY A 215 1.24 7.84 -4.11
N HIS A 216 1.90 8.25 -3.02
CA HIS A 216 2.26 7.39 -1.89
C HIS A 216 1.49 7.72 -0.61
N ARG A 217 0.71 8.81 -0.60
CA ARG A 217 -0.03 9.28 0.57
C ARG A 217 -1.37 8.58 0.66
N VAL A 218 -1.65 7.98 1.79
CA VAL A 218 -2.93 7.31 2.07
C VAL A 218 -3.59 7.98 3.26
N MET A 219 -4.88 8.12 3.18
CA MET A 219 -5.72 8.50 4.31
C MET A 219 -6.37 7.24 4.86
N ASP A 220 -6.30 7.03 6.15
CA ASP A 220 -7.18 6.10 6.83
C ASP A 220 -8.01 6.82 7.90
N TYR A 221 -9.21 6.30 8.16
CA TYR A 221 -10.06 6.80 9.21
C TYR A 221 -11.08 5.75 9.64
N GLY A 222 -11.33 5.68 10.94
CA GLY A 222 -12.25 4.72 11.50
C GLY A 222 -12.33 4.77 13.01
N ASP A 223 -12.90 3.71 13.58
CA ASP A 223 -12.99 3.46 15.01
C ASP A 223 -12.97 1.94 15.22
N GLY A 224 -12.35 1.47 16.30
CA GLY A 224 -12.37 0.06 16.69
C GLY A 224 -13.80 -0.47 16.89
N ASN A 225 -14.74 0.42 17.20
CA ASN A 225 -16.19 0.20 17.12
C ASN A 225 -16.76 1.06 16.00
N ILE A 226 -16.88 0.52 14.82
CA ILE A 226 -17.29 1.25 13.63
C ILE A 226 -18.58 2.08 13.80
N PRO A 227 -19.60 1.72 14.62
CA PRO A 227 -20.75 2.57 14.91
C PRO A 227 -20.41 3.93 15.52
N ASN A 228 -19.29 4.03 16.25
CA ASN A 228 -18.91 5.27 16.92
C ASN A 228 -18.62 6.37 15.91
N GLY A 229 -19.42 7.43 15.92
CA GLY A 229 -19.20 8.58 15.05
C GLY A 229 -19.23 8.26 13.55
N PHE A 230 -19.83 7.16 13.12
CA PHE A 230 -19.82 6.75 11.72
C PHE A 230 -20.59 7.71 10.80
N GLY A 231 -21.79 8.12 11.20
CA GLY A 231 -22.66 8.96 10.38
C GLY A 231 -23.34 8.20 9.23
N ASN A 232 -23.80 8.95 8.23
CA ASN A 232 -24.49 8.42 7.06
C ASN A 232 -23.92 8.94 5.72
N CYS A 233 -22.68 9.45 5.73
CA CYS A 233 -21.95 9.99 4.58
C CYS A 233 -22.47 11.32 4.01
N THR A 234 -23.34 12.03 4.71
CA THR A 234 -23.92 13.33 4.29
C THR A 234 -23.54 14.48 5.20
N GLU A 235 -22.94 14.19 6.34
CA GLU A 235 -22.55 15.17 7.34
C GLU A 235 -21.42 16.09 6.85
N ALA A 236 -21.34 17.27 7.43
CA ALA A 236 -20.32 18.25 7.03
C ALA A 236 -18.93 17.92 7.54
N THR A 237 -18.79 17.38 8.76
CA THR A 237 -17.50 17.17 9.43
C THR A 237 -17.49 15.96 10.35
N TYR A 238 -16.32 15.52 10.73
CA TYR A 238 -15.87 14.53 11.71
C TYR A 238 -16.45 13.11 11.65
N TYR A 239 -17.63 12.93 11.05
CA TYR A 239 -18.20 11.59 10.92
C TYR A 239 -17.39 10.74 9.95
N THR A 240 -17.09 9.51 10.35
CA THR A 240 -16.19 8.61 9.63
C THR A 240 -16.55 8.49 8.15
N CYS A 241 -17.82 8.19 7.84
CA CYS A 241 -18.24 8.03 6.45
C CYS A 241 -18.08 9.30 5.61
N ALA A 242 -18.46 10.45 6.17
CA ALA A 242 -18.37 11.74 5.48
C ALA A 242 -16.91 12.15 5.21
N GLU A 243 -16.02 11.93 6.18
CA GLU A 243 -14.59 12.24 6.03
C GLU A 243 -13.89 11.32 5.02
N LEU A 244 -14.19 10.03 5.06
CA LEU A 244 -13.69 9.07 4.06
C LEU A 244 -14.18 9.39 2.64
N LYS A 245 -15.43 9.83 2.49
CA LYS A 245 -15.96 10.30 1.20
C LYS A 245 -15.20 11.51 0.66
N LYS A 246 -14.80 12.45 1.54
CA LYS A 246 -13.95 13.59 1.15
C LYS A 246 -12.56 13.11 0.75
N GLY A 247 -11.97 12.15 1.50
CA GLY A 247 -10.69 11.52 1.16
C GLY A 247 -10.73 10.85 -0.20
N ALA A 248 -11.80 10.12 -0.52
CA ALA A 248 -12.01 9.54 -1.85
C ALA A 248 -12.09 10.61 -2.95
N GLY A 249 -12.64 11.79 -2.64
CA GLY A 249 -12.59 12.96 -3.51
C GLY A 249 -11.16 13.46 -3.76
N ASP A 250 -10.35 13.57 -2.71
CA ASP A 250 -8.94 13.97 -2.78
C ASP A 250 -8.12 12.92 -3.59
N ARG A 251 -8.41 11.62 -3.42
CA ARG A 251 -7.84 10.55 -4.25
C ARG A 251 -8.20 10.74 -5.72
N ALA A 252 -9.47 10.99 -6.03
CA ALA A 252 -9.91 11.24 -7.40
C ALA A 252 -9.25 12.48 -8.03
N ALA A 253 -8.90 13.47 -7.21
CA ALA A 253 -8.14 14.65 -7.60
C ALA A 253 -6.61 14.43 -7.65
N GLY A 254 -6.11 13.22 -7.38
CA GLY A 254 -4.69 12.88 -7.40
C GLY A 254 -3.88 13.43 -6.21
N GLN A 255 -4.55 13.85 -5.13
CA GLN A 255 -3.91 14.38 -3.92
C GLN A 255 -3.56 13.26 -2.91
N LEU A 256 -4.22 12.12 -3.03
CA LEU A 256 -3.97 10.89 -2.29
C LEU A 256 -3.86 9.70 -3.25
N ALA A 257 -3.15 8.67 -2.85
CA ALA A 257 -3.12 7.39 -3.52
C ALA A 257 -4.39 6.58 -3.23
N ALA A 258 -4.80 6.54 -1.98
CA ALA A 258 -5.92 5.72 -1.52
C ALA A 258 -6.59 6.30 -0.27
N THR A 259 -7.78 5.75 0.01
CA THR A 259 -8.53 6.00 1.25
C THR A 259 -8.97 4.66 1.81
N LEU A 260 -8.64 4.38 3.06
CA LEU A 260 -8.90 3.12 3.75
C LEU A 260 -9.73 3.35 5.02
N SER A 261 -10.46 2.34 5.46
CA SER A 261 -11.26 2.41 6.69
C SER A 261 -11.02 1.23 7.63
N TRP A 262 -11.34 1.42 8.90
CA TRP A 262 -11.27 0.43 9.99
C TRP A 262 -12.34 0.71 11.05
N THR A 263 -12.79 -0.24 11.81
CA THR A 263 -12.73 -1.69 11.64
C THR A 263 -14.15 -2.22 11.50
N THR A 264 -14.43 -3.02 10.47
CA THR A 264 -15.71 -3.72 10.35
C THR A 264 -15.61 -5.13 10.91
N THR A 265 -16.73 -5.66 11.37
CA THR A 265 -16.83 -6.99 11.96
C THR A 265 -17.74 -7.90 11.16
N TYR A 266 -17.92 -9.12 11.64
CA TYR A 266 -18.83 -10.10 11.01
C TYR A 266 -20.30 -9.69 10.97
N ASN A 267 -20.71 -8.65 11.71
CA ASN A 267 -22.08 -8.17 11.83
C ASN A 267 -22.33 -6.82 11.16
N ASP A 268 -21.43 -6.34 10.31
CA ASP A 268 -21.42 -4.97 9.83
C ASP A 268 -21.74 -4.81 8.31
N PRO A 269 -22.72 -5.53 7.72
CA PRO A 269 -23.00 -5.44 6.29
C PRO A 269 -23.45 -4.04 5.86
N TRP A 270 -24.13 -3.29 6.72
CA TRP A 270 -24.55 -1.92 6.44
C TRP A 270 -23.37 -0.97 6.38
N TYR A 271 -22.36 -1.13 7.28
CA TYR A 271 -21.15 -0.29 7.27
C TYR A 271 -20.30 -0.59 6.04
N VAL A 272 -20.18 -1.86 5.66
CA VAL A 272 -19.48 -2.26 4.42
C VAL A 272 -20.14 -1.62 3.20
N ASP A 273 -21.49 -1.64 3.13
CA ASP A 273 -22.24 -1.02 2.04
C ASP A 273 -21.99 0.50 1.97
N LYS A 274 -22.04 1.19 3.12
CA LYS A 274 -21.75 2.63 3.20
C LYS A 274 -20.31 2.98 2.83
N LEU A 275 -19.35 2.21 3.32
CA LEU A 275 -17.94 2.45 3.07
C LEU A 275 -17.56 2.28 1.60
N LEU A 276 -17.98 1.17 0.98
CA LEU A 276 -17.67 0.88 -0.42
C LEU A 276 -18.56 1.64 -1.40
N GLY A 277 -19.87 1.77 -1.08
CA GLY A 277 -20.86 2.40 -1.95
C GLY A 277 -20.84 3.92 -1.87
N ASP A 278 -21.02 4.48 -0.68
CA ASP A 278 -21.21 5.92 -0.49
C ASP A 278 -19.88 6.68 -0.29
N ALA A 279 -19.00 6.16 0.57
CA ALA A 279 -17.69 6.77 0.84
C ALA A 279 -16.67 6.43 -0.24
N ARG A 280 -16.82 5.30 -0.94
CA ARG A 280 -15.95 4.84 -2.04
C ARG A 280 -14.50 4.63 -1.61
N VAL A 281 -14.31 4.00 -0.45
CA VAL A 281 -12.98 3.64 0.02
C VAL A 281 -12.35 2.55 -0.85
N ASP A 282 -11.03 2.46 -0.86
CA ASP A 282 -10.28 1.45 -1.61
C ASP A 282 -10.12 0.13 -0.86
N GLY A 283 -10.30 0.16 0.46
CA GLY A 283 -10.21 -1.04 1.29
C GLY A 283 -10.74 -0.80 2.70
N ILE A 284 -11.04 -1.93 3.34
CA ILE A 284 -11.59 -1.96 4.69
C ILE A 284 -10.79 -2.99 5.49
N ILE A 285 -10.30 -2.57 6.68
CA ILE A 285 -9.82 -3.48 7.71
C ILE A 285 -11.02 -4.16 8.35
N ALA A 286 -11.03 -5.49 8.34
CA ALA A 286 -12.12 -6.29 8.83
C ALA A 286 -11.63 -7.51 9.62
N GLY A 287 -12.34 -7.82 10.73
CA GLY A 287 -11.96 -8.95 11.56
C GLY A 287 -12.80 -9.06 12.81
N TYR A 288 -12.16 -9.39 13.89
CA TYR A 288 -12.80 -9.42 15.20
C TYR A 288 -13.10 -8.00 15.68
N GLY A 289 -14.29 -7.77 16.21
CA GLY A 289 -14.68 -6.48 16.77
C GLY A 289 -14.19 -6.31 18.20
N ASN A 290 -13.93 -5.10 18.58
CA ASN A 290 -13.00 -4.75 19.65
C ASN A 290 -13.63 -4.36 20.98
N PHE A 291 -14.75 -4.97 21.41
CA PHE A 291 -15.39 -4.53 22.66
C PHE A 291 -15.16 -5.39 23.89
N THR A 292 -14.63 -6.61 23.73
CA THR A 292 -14.54 -7.57 24.83
C THR A 292 -13.19 -8.23 25.01
N GLY A 293 -12.17 -7.71 24.39
CA GLY A 293 -10.83 -8.27 24.41
C GLY A 293 -10.19 -8.23 23.04
N GLU A 294 -8.92 -7.99 23.05
CA GLU A 294 -8.13 -7.93 21.83
C GLU A 294 -7.92 -9.33 21.30
N HIS A 295 -8.50 -9.60 20.14
CA HIS A 295 -8.34 -10.88 19.47
C HIS A 295 -7.49 -10.72 18.23
N GLU A 296 -6.43 -11.51 18.18
CA GLU A 296 -5.67 -11.72 16.95
C GLU A 296 -6.55 -12.35 15.88
N TYR A 297 -6.27 -12.05 14.62
CA TYR A 297 -6.95 -12.70 13.51
C TYR A 297 -6.71 -14.20 13.56
N ASP A 298 -7.77 -14.96 13.52
CA ASP A 298 -7.74 -16.41 13.64
C ASP A 298 -8.58 -17.12 12.54
N ASN A 299 -8.61 -18.44 12.56
CA ASN A 299 -9.41 -19.23 11.63
C ASN A 299 -10.90 -19.35 12.04
N GLY A 300 -11.36 -18.49 12.95
CA GLY A 300 -12.74 -18.45 13.44
C GLY A 300 -13.73 -17.92 12.38
N TRP A 301 -14.99 -18.31 12.56
CA TRP A 301 -16.07 -17.93 11.64
C TRP A 301 -16.33 -16.43 11.61
N GLN A 302 -16.07 -15.70 12.72
CA GLN A 302 -16.25 -14.26 12.77
C GLN A 302 -15.27 -13.55 11.83
N CYS A 303 -13.99 -13.91 11.90
CA CYS A 303 -12.97 -13.39 10.98
C CYS A 303 -13.30 -13.73 9.53
N ALA A 304 -13.71 -14.98 9.26
CA ALA A 304 -14.14 -15.40 7.93
C ALA A 304 -15.31 -14.57 7.41
N ASN A 305 -16.35 -14.37 8.25
CA ASN A 305 -17.54 -13.64 7.84
C ASN A 305 -17.27 -12.14 7.62
N ALA A 306 -16.41 -11.53 8.43
CA ALA A 306 -16.01 -10.12 8.23
C ALA A 306 -15.40 -9.90 6.84
N ILE A 307 -14.50 -10.76 6.40
CA ILE A 307 -13.93 -10.73 5.05
C ILE A 307 -14.98 -11.05 3.98
N ASN A 308 -15.85 -12.03 4.24
CA ASN A 308 -16.88 -12.41 3.28
C ASN A 308 -17.90 -11.28 3.02
N LEU A 309 -18.23 -10.46 4.01
CA LEU A 309 -19.11 -9.29 3.81
C LEU A 309 -18.55 -8.35 2.72
N ILE A 310 -17.25 -8.08 2.73
CA ILE A 310 -16.60 -7.25 1.71
C ILE A 310 -16.63 -7.95 0.35
N ARG A 311 -16.24 -9.22 0.29
CA ARG A 311 -16.21 -10.02 -0.94
C ARG A 311 -17.58 -10.15 -1.57
N ASP A 312 -18.60 -10.39 -0.77
CA ASP A 312 -19.99 -10.51 -1.23
C ASP A 312 -20.53 -9.16 -1.75
N TRP A 313 -20.15 -8.06 -1.11
CA TRP A 313 -20.47 -6.74 -1.64
C TRP A 313 -19.81 -6.52 -3.01
N VAL A 314 -18.53 -6.80 -3.16
CA VAL A 314 -17.78 -6.70 -4.43
C VAL A 314 -18.42 -7.59 -5.50
N ASN A 315 -18.80 -8.82 -5.17
CA ASN A 315 -19.44 -9.74 -6.09
C ASN A 315 -20.79 -9.21 -6.60
N ARG A 316 -21.61 -8.62 -5.70
CA ARG A 316 -22.87 -7.98 -6.10
C ARG A 316 -22.68 -6.74 -6.96
N HIS A 317 -21.50 -6.08 -6.88
CA HIS A 317 -21.15 -4.89 -7.65
C HIS A 317 -20.08 -5.16 -8.71
N SER A 318 -20.00 -6.39 -9.21
CA SER A 318 -18.93 -6.87 -10.11
C SER A 318 -18.87 -6.14 -11.46
N GLY A 319 -19.87 -5.37 -11.83
CA GLY A 319 -19.82 -4.48 -13.01
C GLY A 319 -18.89 -3.27 -12.83
N THR A 320 -18.65 -2.83 -11.59
CA THR A 320 -17.89 -1.62 -11.28
C THR A 320 -16.72 -1.87 -10.31
N HIS A 321 -16.75 -2.98 -9.58
CA HIS A 321 -15.75 -3.32 -8.56
C HIS A 321 -15.23 -4.74 -8.75
N ARG A 322 -14.06 -5.00 -8.24
CA ARG A 322 -13.45 -6.33 -8.15
C ARG A 322 -12.50 -6.40 -6.95
N MET A 323 -12.18 -7.59 -6.51
CA MET A 323 -11.12 -7.76 -5.53
C MET A 323 -9.77 -7.36 -6.14
N ALA A 324 -8.93 -6.66 -5.39
CA ALA A 324 -7.58 -6.35 -5.80
C ALA A 324 -6.73 -7.63 -5.94
N THR A 325 -5.84 -7.61 -6.89
CA THR A 325 -4.87 -8.66 -7.19
C THR A 325 -3.45 -8.14 -7.08
N SER A 326 -2.46 -9.02 -7.16
CA SER A 326 -1.05 -8.61 -7.16
C SER A 326 -0.63 -7.75 -8.36
N GLY A 327 -1.49 -7.66 -9.40
CA GLY A 327 -1.28 -6.77 -10.54
C GLY A 327 -1.75 -5.33 -10.31
N ASP A 328 -2.56 -5.12 -9.27
CA ASP A 328 -3.10 -3.80 -8.94
C ASP A 328 -2.09 -2.96 -8.18
N ARG A 329 -2.22 -1.65 -8.34
CA ARG A 329 -1.38 -0.67 -7.63
C ARG A 329 -2.27 0.23 -6.80
N LEU A 330 -2.08 0.19 -5.48
CA LEU A 330 -2.65 1.15 -4.55
C LEU A 330 -1.88 2.48 -4.62
N PHE A 331 -0.56 2.36 -4.79
CA PHE A 331 0.35 3.50 -4.91
C PHE A 331 0.66 3.79 -6.39
N ARG A 332 0.99 5.08 -6.70
CA ARG A 332 1.16 5.56 -8.09
C ARG A 332 2.42 6.41 -8.25
#